data_ce9a6b7e5ccc58f7be97ff4672b1e2b9
#
_entry.id   ce9a6b7e5ccc58f7be97ff4672b1e2b9
#
_cell.length_a   1.000
_cell.length_b   1.000
_cell.length_c   1.000
_cell.angle_alpha   90.00
_cell.angle_beta   90.00
_cell.angle_gamma   90.00
#
_symmetry.space_group_name_H-M   'P 1'
#
loop_
_entity.id
_entity.type
_entity.pdbx_description
1 polymer ?
#
loop_
_entity_poly.entity_id
_entity_poly.type
_entity_poly.pdbx_seq_one_letter_code
_entity_poly.pdbx_strand_id
1 'polypeptide(L)'
;MPKITKETRINEELERLNGFFIAIDGNQRAAVTPLIQNAAFMKVTLEDLQAAINADGATDEYQNGANQSGIKQSANLQAYNSLIKNYASVIKNLAQLLPPERKKTAAELYLETKNEKTPEEKEAEHQRFLEEADYWAKAAGEMRAKYEN
;
A
#
# COMPACT_ATOMS: atom_id res chain seq x y z
N MET A 1 20.66 -16.22 -4.01
CA MET A 1 19.94 -15.06 -4.50
C MET A 1 20.71 -13.80 -4.13
N PRO A 2 20.97 -12.89 -5.05
CA PRO A 2 21.60 -11.62 -4.69
C PRO A 2 20.71 -10.86 -3.72
N LYS A 3 21.28 -10.38 -2.60
CA LYS A 3 20.54 -9.51 -1.67
C LYS A 3 20.19 -8.22 -2.39
N ILE A 4 18.91 -7.87 -2.42
CA ILE A 4 18.43 -6.58 -2.93
C ILE A 4 19.07 -5.49 -2.07
N THR A 5 19.74 -4.54 -2.72
CA THR A 5 20.43 -3.45 -2.02
C THR A 5 19.41 -2.46 -1.43
N LYS A 6 19.83 -1.69 -0.43
CA LYS A 6 18.99 -0.61 0.14
C LYS A 6 18.58 0.40 -0.93
N GLU A 7 19.51 0.72 -1.83
CA GLU A 7 19.25 1.63 -2.94
C GLU A 7 18.19 1.10 -3.91
N THR A 8 18.23 -0.18 -4.25
CA THR A 8 17.19 -0.81 -5.07
C THR A 8 15.82 -0.71 -4.42
N ARG A 9 15.71 -1.01 -3.11
CA ARG A 9 14.46 -0.89 -2.35
C ARG A 9 13.93 0.55 -2.32
N ILE A 10 14.82 1.55 -2.18
CA ILE A 10 14.45 2.96 -2.24
C ILE A 10 13.91 3.32 -3.62
N ASN A 11 14.56 2.87 -4.70
CA ASN A 11 14.13 3.14 -6.06
C ASN A 11 12.76 2.50 -6.38
N GLU A 12 12.54 1.27 -5.96
CA GLU A 12 11.23 0.60 -6.09
C GLU A 12 10.11 1.38 -5.38
N GLU A 13 10.39 1.88 -4.17
CA GLU A 13 9.42 2.69 -3.43
C GLU A 13 9.22 4.08 -4.06
N LEU A 14 10.26 4.67 -4.63
CA LEU A 14 10.18 5.91 -5.41
C LEU A 14 9.26 5.74 -6.62
N GLU A 15 9.42 4.67 -7.38
CA GLU A 15 8.58 4.37 -8.54
C GLU A 15 7.13 4.17 -8.13
N ARG A 16 6.90 3.43 -7.06
CA ARG A 16 5.57 3.19 -6.51
C ARG A 16 4.89 4.51 -6.10
N LEU A 17 5.56 5.37 -5.36
CA LEU A 17 5.02 6.66 -4.91
C LEU A 17 4.79 7.61 -6.09
N ASN A 18 5.73 7.70 -7.03
CA ASN A 18 5.58 8.52 -8.24
C ASN A 18 4.37 8.11 -9.07
N GLY A 19 4.01 6.84 -9.10
CA GLY A 19 2.83 6.34 -9.78
C GLY A 19 1.52 6.99 -9.35
N PHE A 20 1.42 7.44 -8.08
CA PHE A 20 0.23 8.15 -7.58
C PHE A 20 0.13 9.60 -8.07
N PHE A 21 1.25 10.19 -8.51
CA PHE A 21 1.36 11.60 -8.87
C PHE A 21 1.60 11.84 -10.36
N ILE A 22 1.32 10.86 -11.22
CA ILE A 22 1.54 10.98 -12.68
C ILE A 22 0.73 12.14 -13.30
N ALA A 23 -0.49 12.38 -12.81
CA ALA A 23 -1.44 13.33 -13.40
C ALA A 23 -1.32 14.77 -12.87
N ILE A 24 -0.37 15.06 -11.98
CA ILE A 24 -0.17 16.44 -11.48
C ILE A 24 0.63 17.29 -12.45
N ASP A 25 0.38 18.60 -12.43
CA ASP A 25 1.12 19.55 -13.25
C ASP A 25 2.61 19.68 -12.86
N GLY A 26 3.43 20.29 -13.75
CA GLY A 26 4.86 20.39 -13.57
C GLY A 26 5.29 21.18 -12.32
N ASN A 27 4.55 22.21 -11.93
CA ASN A 27 4.85 23.03 -10.76
C ASN A 27 4.56 22.26 -9.46
N GLN A 28 3.43 21.59 -9.41
CA GLN A 28 3.07 20.71 -8.29
C GLN A 28 4.03 19.53 -8.19
N ARG A 29 4.45 18.97 -9.33
CA ARG A 29 5.42 17.87 -9.37
C ARG A 29 6.77 18.29 -8.76
N ALA A 30 7.25 19.49 -9.07
CA ALA A 30 8.51 20.01 -8.49
C ALA A 30 8.44 20.09 -6.96
N ALA A 31 7.28 20.47 -6.38
CA ALA A 31 7.07 20.53 -4.94
C ALA A 31 6.92 19.14 -4.29
N VAL A 32 6.32 18.18 -5.00
CA VAL A 32 6.04 16.83 -4.49
C VAL A 32 7.27 15.92 -4.56
N THR A 33 8.13 16.08 -5.55
CA THR A 33 9.30 15.21 -5.76
C THR A 33 10.20 15.06 -4.54
N PRO A 34 10.62 16.13 -3.83
CA PRO A 34 11.44 16.00 -2.63
C PRO A 34 10.72 15.24 -1.48
N LEU A 35 9.41 15.42 -1.36
CA LEU A 35 8.61 14.72 -0.35
C LEU A 35 8.54 13.22 -0.65
N ILE A 36 8.38 12.85 -1.92
CA ILE A 36 8.38 11.45 -2.38
C ILE A 36 9.75 10.81 -2.12
N GLN A 37 10.84 11.50 -2.42
CA GLN A 37 12.19 11.01 -2.16
C GLN A 37 12.42 10.76 -0.67
N ASN A 38 12.03 11.70 0.18
CA ASN A 38 12.13 11.54 1.62
C ASN A 38 11.24 10.40 2.13
N ALA A 39 10.02 10.28 1.64
CA ALA A 39 9.11 9.19 2.03
C ALA A 39 9.68 7.81 1.68
N ALA A 40 10.24 7.64 0.49
CA ALA A 40 10.85 6.38 0.06
C ALA A 40 12.07 6.02 0.93
N PHE A 41 12.96 6.97 1.18
CA PHE A 41 14.12 6.77 2.06
C PHE A 41 13.69 6.42 3.49
N MET A 42 12.73 7.17 4.06
CA MET A 42 12.22 6.94 5.41
C MET A 42 11.58 5.56 5.55
N LYS A 43 10.77 5.13 4.57
CA LYS A 43 10.11 3.82 4.60
C LYS A 43 11.14 2.70 4.68
N VAL A 44 12.11 2.68 3.76
CA VAL A 44 13.13 1.64 3.71
C VAL A 44 14.01 1.67 4.98
N THR A 45 14.32 2.86 5.50
CA THR A 45 15.06 2.98 6.76
C THR A 45 14.26 2.49 7.97
N LEU A 46 12.95 2.72 8.02
CA LEU A 46 12.07 2.15 9.04
C LEU A 46 12.04 0.62 9.00
N GLU A 47 12.01 0.03 7.82
CA GLU A 47 12.08 -1.43 7.65
C GLU A 47 13.41 -2.00 8.16
N ASP A 48 14.54 -1.33 7.87
CA ASP A 48 15.85 -1.72 8.36
C ASP A 48 15.93 -1.62 9.90
N LEU A 49 15.38 -0.53 10.49
CA LEU A 49 15.31 -0.36 11.93
C LEU A 49 14.42 -1.41 12.60
N GLN A 50 13.29 -1.76 12.00
CA GLN A 50 12.44 -2.86 12.49
C GLN A 50 13.18 -4.19 12.49
N ALA A 51 13.91 -4.49 11.41
CA ALA A 51 14.72 -5.70 11.33
C ALA A 51 15.80 -5.74 12.41
N ALA A 52 16.48 -4.62 12.66
CA ALA A 52 17.48 -4.50 13.72
C ALA A 52 16.86 -4.65 15.13
N ILE A 53 15.72 -4.01 15.39
CA ILE A 53 15.00 -4.14 16.68
C ILE A 53 14.54 -5.59 16.89
N ASN A 54 14.06 -6.27 15.84
CA ASN A 54 13.65 -7.67 15.94
C ASN A 54 14.84 -8.62 16.20
N ALA A 55 16.04 -8.28 15.69
CA ALA A 55 17.25 -9.08 15.90
C ALA A 55 17.90 -8.81 17.25
N ASP A 56 18.03 -7.54 17.63
CA ASP A 56 18.85 -7.10 18.78
C ASP A 56 18.01 -6.81 20.03
N GLY A 57 16.69 -6.64 19.87
CA GLY A 57 15.78 -6.28 20.95
C GLY A 57 15.50 -4.77 21.05
N ALA A 58 14.52 -4.45 21.89
CA ALA A 58 14.05 -3.09 22.10
C ALA A 58 14.83 -2.33 23.19
N THR A 59 15.67 -3.03 23.96
CA THR A 59 16.38 -2.50 25.12
C THR A 59 17.84 -2.90 25.09
N ASP A 60 18.69 -2.01 25.56
CA ASP A 60 20.11 -2.22 25.76
C ASP A 60 20.43 -2.21 27.26
N GLU A 61 21.29 -3.11 27.70
CA GLU A 61 21.89 -3.04 29.01
C GLU A 61 23.03 -2.00 29.00
N TYR A 62 23.13 -1.21 30.05
CA TYR A 62 24.24 -0.30 30.21
C TYR A 62 24.87 -0.44 31.59
N GLN A 63 26.17 -0.20 31.66
CA GLN A 63 26.93 -0.18 32.90
C GLN A 63 27.77 1.11 32.95
N ASN A 64 27.49 1.96 33.95
CA ASN A 64 28.26 3.15 34.25
C ASN A 64 29.05 2.91 35.55
N GLY A 65 30.35 2.50 35.40
CA GLY A 65 31.19 2.18 36.54
C GLY A 65 30.86 0.86 37.23
N ALA A 66 31.46 0.62 38.41
CA ALA A 66 31.37 -0.66 39.07
C ALA A 66 30.00 -0.95 39.75
N ASN A 67 29.17 0.06 39.96
CA ASN A 67 27.94 -0.07 40.77
C ASN A 67 26.68 0.53 40.13
N GLN A 68 26.72 0.93 38.86
CA GLN A 68 25.55 1.48 38.17
C GLN A 68 25.32 0.70 36.88
N SER A 69 24.38 -0.23 36.92
CA SER A 69 23.86 -0.92 35.74
C SER A 69 22.36 -0.73 35.62
N GLY A 70 21.83 -0.78 34.39
CA GLY A 70 20.41 -0.66 34.17
C GLY A 70 20.03 -1.01 32.71
N ILE A 71 18.77 -0.90 32.41
CA ILE A 71 18.21 -1.13 31.09
C ILE A 71 17.76 0.21 30.53
N LYS A 72 18.10 0.47 29.29
CA LYS A 72 17.65 1.67 28.53
C LYS A 72 17.03 1.23 27.21
N GLN A 73 16.24 2.11 26.63
CA GLN A 73 15.71 1.93 25.28
C GLN A 73 16.87 1.85 24.29
N SER A 74 16.81 0.88 23.37
CA SER A 74 17.84 0.72 22.34
C SER A 74 17.90 1.94 21.41
N ALA A 75 19.08 2.23 20.87
CA ALA A 75 19.28 3.31 19.90
C ALA A 75 18.42 3.12 18.66
N ASN A 76 18.27 1.88 18.18
CA ASN A 76 17.44 1.54 17.04
C ASN A 76 15.96 1.86 17.30
N LEU A 77 15.44 1.55 18.48
CA LEU A 77 14.05 1.86 18.84
C LEU A 77 13.82 3.37 19.00
N GLN A 78 14.79 4.11 19.54
CA GLN A 78 14.71 5.59 19.62
C GLN A 78 14.68 6.21 18.22
N ALA A 79 15.56 5.76 17.33
CA ALA A 79 15.59 6.21 15.93
C ALA A 79 14.29 5.88 15.21
N TYR A 80 13.77 4.67 15.39
CA TYR A 80 12.49 4.24 14.80
C TYR A 80 11.33 5.14 15.27
N ASN A 81 11.21 5.37 16.58
CA ASN A 81 10.13 6.19 17.13
C ASN A 81 10.15 7.65 16.64
N SER A 82 11.34 8.20 16.42
CA SER A 82 11.49 9.54 15.85
C SER A 82 11.15 9.57 14.35
N LEU A 83 11.64 8.59 13.62
CA LEU A 83 11.47 8.52 12.17
C LEU A 83 10.03 8.21 11.76
N ILE A 84 9.32 7.33 12.49
CA ILE A 84 7.93 6.95 12.14
C ILE A 84 6.98 8.15 12.24
N LYS A 85 7.19 9.05 13.19
CA LYS A 85 6.40 10.28 13.33
C LYS A 85 6.60 11.21 12.13
N ASN A 86 7.86 11.38 11.72
CA ASN A 86 8.19 12.19 10.56
C ASN A 86 7.66 11.58 9.26
N TYR A 87 7.78 10.27 9.10
CA TYR A 87 7.23 9.54 7.96
C TYR A 87 5.71 9.73 7.87
N ALA A 88 4.99 9.54 8.96
CA ALA A 88 3.54 9.74 9.01
C ALA A 88 3.14 11.17 8.60
N SER A 89 3.89 12.19 9.01
CA SER A 89 3.69 13.57 8.60
C SER A 89 3.91 13.78 7.11
N VAL A 90 4.99 13.23 6.55
CA VAL A 90 5.27 13.31 5.11
C VAL A 90 4.19 12.62 4.29
N ILE A 91 3.77 11.42 4.69
CA ILE A 91 2.68 10.69 4.00
C ILE A 91 1.36 11.46 4.08
N LYS A 92 1.03 12.06 5.22
CA LYS A 92 -0.16 12.92 5.35
C LYS A 92 -0.12 14.10 4.38
N ASN A 93 1.02 14.77 4.27
CA ASN A 93 1.20 15.88 3.33
C ASN A 93 1.08 15.42 1.87
N LEU A 94 1.70 14.30 1.52
CA LEU A 94 1.57 13.71 0.19
C LEU A 94 0.11 13.35 -0.13
N ALA A 95 -0.62 12.77 0.80
CA ALA A 95 -2.02 12.41 0.60
C ALA A 95 -2.91 13.63 0.35
N GLN A 96 -2.60 14.78 0.96
CA GLN A 96 -3.32 16.03 0.70
C GLN A 96 -3.09 16.58 -0.71
N LEU A 97 -1.91 16.32 -1.28
CA LEU A 97 -1.50 16.76 -2.61
C LEU A 97 -1.98 15.83 -3.74
N LEU A 98 -2.58 14.68 -3.41
CA LEU A 98 -3.14 13.80 -4.41
C LEU A 98 -4.27 14.49 -5.20
N PRO A 99 -4.32 14.31 -6.53
CA PRO A 99 -5.43 14.79 -7.35
C PRO A 99 -6.78 14.28 -6.83
N PRO A 100 -7.87 15.08 -6.94
CA PRO A 100 -9.19 14.69 -6.45
C PRO A 100 -9.68 13.34 -7.00
N GLU A 101 -9.38 13.04 -8.26
CA GLU A 101 -9.71 11.79 -8.93
C GLU A 101 -9.00 10.59 -8.29
N ARG A 102 -7.75 10.76 -7.88
CA ARG A 102 -6.99 9.71 -7.18
C ARG A 102 -7.46 9.50 -5.75
N LYS A 103 -7.90 10.55 -5.07
CA LYS A 103 -8.53 10.44 -3.74
C LYS A 103 -9.84 9.65 -3.81
N LYS A 104 -10.64 9.89 -4.84
CA LYS A 104 -11.88 9.18 -5.11
C LYS A 104 -11.62 7.70 -5.41
N THR A 105 -10.66 7.43 -6.29
CA THR A 105 -10.27 6.06 -6.66
C THR A 105 -9.70 5.28 -5.47
N ALA A 106 -8.92 5.92 -4.59
CA ALA A 106 -8.40 5.28 -3.39
C ALA A 106 -9.52 4.93 -2.39
N ALA A 107 -10.52 5.79 -2.25
CA ALA A 107 -11.71 5.53 -1.42
C ALA A 107 -12.57 4.41 -2.04
N GLU A 108 -12.75 4.41 -3.34
CA GLU A 108 -13.46 3.37 -4.08
C GLU A 108 -12.75 2.02 -3.98
N LEU A 109 -11.42 1.97 -4.16
CA LEU A 109 -10.61 0.75 -3.94
C LEU A 109 -10.73 0.22 -2.51
N TYR A 110 -10.77 1.11 -1.52
CA TYR A 110 -10.95 0.71 -0.13
C TYR A 110 -12.37 0.13 0.12
N LEU A 111 -13.39 0.70 -0.53
CA LEU A 111 -14.76 0.19 -0.48
C LEU A 111 -14.90 -1.13 -1.27
N GLU A 112 -14.22 -1.25 -2.41
CA GLU A 112 -14.17 -2.47 -3.20
C GLU A 112 -13.49 -3.62 -2.44
N THR A 113 -12.37 -3.36 -1.75
CA THR A 113 -11.70 -4.38 -0.91
C THR A 113 -12.56 -4.81 0.29
N LYS A 114 -13.40 -3.91 0.82
CA LYS A 114 -14.38 -4.25 1.86
C LYS A 114 -15.60 -4.99 1.33
N ASN A 115 -15.94 -4.78 0.07
CA ASN A 115 -17.06 -5.40 -0.64
C ASN A 115 -16.59 -6.49 -1.62
N GLU A 116 -15.35 -6.94 -1.54
CA GLU A 116 -14.91 -8.10 -2.32
C GLU A 116 -15.81 -9.29 -1.94
N LYS A 117 -16.70 -9.60 -2.89
CA LYS A 117 -17.51 -10.82 -2.83
C LYS A 117 -16.59 -11.99 -2.60
N THR A 118 -16.94 -12.84 -1.68
CA THR A 118 -16.20 -14.08 -1.44
C THR A 118 -16.11 -14.90 -2.73
N PRO A 119 -15.13 -15.79 -2.87
CA PRO A 119 -15.05 -16.69 -4.03
C PRO A 119 -16.36 -17.42 -4.29
N GLU A 120 -17.09 -17.81 -3.23
CA GLU A 120 -18.39 -18.47 -3.30
C GLU A 120 -19.48 -17.54 -3.85
N GLU A 121 -19.48 -16.26 -3.47
CA GLU A 121 -20.42 -15.27 -4.01
C GLU A 121 -20.16 -14.94 -5.47
N LYS A 122 -18.89 -14.90 -5.90
CA LYS A 122 -18.50 -14.71 -7.31
C LYS A 122 -18.93 -15.90 -8.16
N GLU A 123 -18.79 -17.11 -7.63
CA GLU A 123 -19.18 -18.34 -8.29
C GLU A 123 -20.71 -18.46 -8.41
N ALA A 124 -21.45 -18.09 -7.37
CA ALA A 124 -22.91 -18.04 -7.37
C ALA A 124 -23.45 -17.00 -8.37
N GLU A 125 -22.81 -15.84 -8.50
CA GLU A 125 -23.18 -14.82 -9.49
C GLU A 125 -22.87 -15.25 -10.92
N HIS A 126 -21.76 -15.93 -11.13
CA HIS A 126 -21.40 -16.50 -12.44
C HIS A 126 -22.38 -17.60 -12.85
N GLN A 127 -22.81 -18.46 -11.93
CA GLN A 127 -23.84 -19.48 -12.17
C GLN A 127 -25.17 -18.86 -12.56
N ARG A 128 -25.63 -17.82 -11.85
CA ARG A 128 -26.87 -17.09 -12.20
C ARG A 128 -26.76 -16.47 -13.60
N PHE A 129 -25.62 -15.91 -13.95
CA PHE A 129 -25.40 -15.34 -15.27
C PHE A 129 -25.51 -16.41 -16.39
N LEU A 130 -24.95 -17.59 -16.15
CA LEU A 130 -25.03 -18.70 -17.10
C LEU A 130 -26.47 -19.22 -17.26
N GLU A 131 -27.22 -19.36 -16.16
CA GLU A 131 -28.63 -19.77 -16.17
C GLU A 131 -29.51 -18.74 -16.90
N GLU A 132 -29.27 -17.45 -16.70
CA GLU A 132 -30.00 -16.39 -17.38
C GLU A 132 -29.65 -16.35 -18.88
N ALA A 133 -28.39 -16.52 -19.25
CA ALA A 133 -27.97 -16.63 -20.66
C ALA A 133 -28.61 -17.82 -21.36
N ASP A 134 -28.70 -18.97 -20.71
CA ASP A 134 -29.35 -20.20 -21.24
C ASP A 134 -30.86 -20.00 -21.43
N TYR A 135 -31.51 -19.32 -20.46
CA TYR A 135 -32.93 -18.96 -20.58
C TYR A 135 -33.20 -18.08 -21.77
N TRP A 136 -32.41 -17.02 -21.99
CA TRP A 136 -32.58 -16.14 -23.15
C TRP A 136 -32.25 -16.81 -24.49
N ALA A 137 -31.27 -17.71 -24.51
CA ALA A 137 -30.95 -18.52 -25.70
C ALA A 137 -32.10 -19.43 -26.10
N LYS A 138 -32.76 -20.08 -25.14
CA LYS A 138 -33.98 -20.92 -25.38
C LYS A 138 -35.14 -20.06 -25.84
N ALA A 139 -35.42 -18.94 -25.17
CA ALA A 139 -36.49 -18.04 -25.55
C ALA A 139 -36.30 -17.47 -26.97
N ALA A 140 -35.08 -17.13 -27.36
CA ALA A 140 -34.75 -16.69 -28.73
C ALA A 140 -34.95 -17.80 -29.76
N GLY A 141 -34.62 -19.06 -29.44
CA GLY A 141 -34.85 -20.23 -30.28
C GLY A 141 -36.33 -20.51 -30.50
N GLU A 142 -37.14 -20.44 -29.48
CA GLU A 142 -38.60 -20.61 -29.54
C GLU A 142 -39.27 -19.50 -30.36
N MET A 143 -38.80 -18.25 -30.24
CA MET A 143 -39.31 -17.16 -31.07
C MET A 143 -38.99 -17.32 -32.54
N ARG A 144 -37.77 -17.77 -32.90
CA ARG A 144 -37.41 -18.08 -34.32
C ARG A 144 -38.29 -19.16 -34.89
N ALA A 145 -38.48 -20.25 -34.18
CA ALA A 145 -39.32 -21.36 -34.66
C ALA A 145 -40.79 -20.93 -34.89
N LYS A 146 -41.27 -19.89 -34.23
CA LYS A 146 -42.64 -19.38 -34.35
C LYS A 146 -42.85 -18.46 -35.55
N TYR A 147 -41.78 -17.87 -36.07
CA TYR A 147 -41.81 -16.92 -37.20
C TYR A 147 -41.24 -17.46 -38.52
N GLU A 148 -40.68 -18.67 -38.53
CA GLU A 148 -40.15 -19.35 -39.74
C GLU A 148 -41.15 -20.36 -40.36
N ASN A 149 -42.42 -20.40 -39.88
CA ASN A 149 -43.49 -21.23 -40.52
C ASN A 149 -44.52 -20.37 -41.25
#